data_d8aa8a45f8fb7dc03880e530843c407f
#
_entry.id   d8aa8a45f8fb7dc03880e530843c407f
#
_cell.length_a   1.000
_cell.length_b   1.000
_cell.length_c   1.000
_cell.angle_alpha   90.00
_cell.angle_beta   90.00
_cell.angle_gamma   90.00
#
_symmetry.space_group_name_H-M   'P 1'
#
loop_
_entity.id
_entity.type
_entity.pdbx_description
1 polymer ?
#
loop_
_entity_poly.entity_id
_entity_poly.type
_entity_poly.pdbx_seq_one_letter_code
_entity_poly.pdbx_strand_id
1 'polypeptide(L)'
;MARVLIVGCGCRGQALARELVAAGHAVRGTTRDPARTDAIAAAGAEPYVGDPDRVATLMEGIAQTTIVCWLMGSVDAPDLNAGRLRMLFEKMVDTPVRGVVYEAAGPLGPEVYARGRGVAAAAHATWMIPLRVLEADPADHPAWRAGAAEAVSSLLGG
;
A
#
# COMPACT_ATOMS: atom_id res chain seq x y z
N MET A 1 8.84 -14.36 8.67
CA MET A 1 7.56 -14.14 7.97
C MET A 1 6.98 -12.79 8.39
N ALA A 2 6.64 -11.98 7.43
CA ALA A 2 5.99 -10.69 7.69
C ALA A 2 4.53 -10.73 7.24
N ARG A 3 3.74 -9.81 7.77
CA ARG A 3 2.36 -9.58 7.32
C ARG A 3 2.30 -8.28 6.55
N VAL A 4 1.90 -8.36 5.29
CA VAL A 4 1.83 -7.22 4.38
C VAL A 4 0.38 -6.92 4.07
N LEU A 5 -0.05 -5.69 4.28
CA LEU A 5 -1.37 -5.20 3.86
C LEU A 5 -1.21 -4.44 2.55
N ILE A 6 -1.91 -4.88 1.52
CA ILE A 6 -1.95 -4.18 0.23
C ILE A 6 -3.26 -3.41 0.16
N VAL A 7 -3.20 -2.09 0.29
CA VAL A 7 -4.34 -1.21 0.08
C VAL A 7 -4.39 -0.87 -1.40
N GLY A 8 -5.48 -1.24 -2.06
CA GLY A 8 -5.60 -1.15 -3.51
C GLY A 8 -5.19 -2.44 -4.19
N CYS A 9 -5.79 -3.56 -3.78
CA CYS A 9 -5.45 -4.88 -4.30
C CYS A 9 -6.23 -5.22 -5.58
N GLY A 10 -6.01 -4.41 -6.63
CA GLY A 10 -6.45 -4.69 -7.99
C GLY A 10 -5.47 -5.62 -8.71
N CYS A 11 -5.47 -5.60 -10.04
CA CYS A 11 -4.63 -6.52 -10.83
C CYS A 11 -3.13 -6.45 -10.45
N ARG A 12 -2.60 -5.24 -10.30
CA ARG A 12 -1.19 -5.06 -9.92
C ARG A 12 -0.94 -5.49 -8.47
N GLY A 13 -1.82 -5.12 -7.57
CA GLY A 13 -1.73 -5.55 -6.17
C GLY A 13 -1.81 -7.06 -6.03
N GLN A 14 -2.65 -7.73 -6.82
CA GLN A 14 -2.75 -9.19 -6.83
C GLN A 14 -1.46 -9.84 -7.35
N ALA A 15 -0.83 -9.26 -8.37
CA ALA A 15 0.46 -9.75 -8.88
C ALA A 15 1.55 -9.63 -7.80
N LEU A 16 1.60 -8.51 -7.09
CA LEU A 16 2.50 -8.33 -5.96
C LEU A 16 2.20 -9.33 -4.84
N ALA A 17 0.92 -9.56 -4.53
CA ALA A 17 0.50 -10.51 -3.51
C ALA A 17 1.02 -11.92 -3.82
N ARG A 18 0.90 -12.37 -5.07
CA ARG A 18 1.42 -13.69 -5.48
C ARG A 18 2.92 -13.81 -5.21
N GLU A 19 3.66 -12.77 -5.55
CA GLU A 19 5.11 -12.74 -5.36
C GLU A 19 5.50 -12.77 -3.89
N LEU A 20 4.82 -11.97 -3.06
CA LEU A 20 5.09 -11.91 -1.62
C LEU A 20 4.70 -13.21 -0.91
N VAL A 21 3.59 -13.83 -1.30
CA VAL A 21 3.19 -15.14 -0.77
C VAL A 21 4.21 -16.22 -1.14
N ALA A 22 4.69 -16.20 -2.38
CA ALA A 22 5.74 -17.12 -2.83
C ALA A 22 7.04 -16.93 -2.05
N ALA A 23 7.30 -15.72 -1.57
CA ALA A 23 8.48 -15.43 -0.74
C ALA A 23 8.26 -15.78 0.74
N GLY A 24 7.12 -16.31 1.12
CA GLY A 24 6.83 -16.76 2.48
C GLY A 24 6.13 -15.76 3.39
N HIS A 25 5.65 -14.66 2.83
CA HIS A 25 4.92 -13.65 3.62
C HIS A 25 3.41 -13.93 3.64
N ALA A 26 2.75 -13.52 4.71
CA ALA A 26 1.29 -13.47 4.77
C ALA A 26 0.83 -12.13 4.18
N VAL A 27 -0.13 -12.16 3.27
CA VAL A 27 -0.63 -10.96 2.59
C VAL A 27 -2.12 -10.82 2.81
N ARG A 28 -2.55 -9.60 3.13
CA ARG A 28 -3.95 -9.20 3.18
C ARG A 28 -4.16 -8.14 2.13
N GLY A 29 -5.18 -8.30 1.29
CA GLY A 29 -5.47 -7.36 0.21
C GLY A 29 -6.81 -6.68 0.42
N THR A 30 -6.88 -5.36 0.27
CA THR A 30 -8.12 -4.63 0.45
C THR A 30 -8.87 -4.39 -0.85
N THR A 31 -10.19 -4.37 -0.76
CA THR A 31 -11.10 -3.93 -1.82
C THR A 31 -12.27 -3.20 -1.19
N ARG A 32 -12.82 -2.20 -1.88
CA ARG A 32 -14.08 -1.58 -1.49
C ARG A 32 -15.29 -2.43 -1.90
N ASP A 33 -15.09 -3.30 -2.88
CA ASP A 33 -16.17 -4.08 -3.50
C ASP A 33 -16.11 -5.53 -3.03
N PRO A 34 -17.12 -5.98 -2.25
CA PRO A 34 -17.18 -7.38 -1.80
C PRO A 34 -17.15 -8.40 -2.93
N ALA A 35 -17.59 -8.02 -4.15
CA ALA A 35 -17.57 -8.90 -5.30
C ALA A 35 -16.17 -9.23 -5.81
N ARG A 36 -15.13 -8.49 -5.36
CA ARG A 36 -13.73 -8.70 -5.77
C ARG A 36 -12.92 -9.55 -4.81
N THR A 37 -13.51 -10.01 -3.73
CA THR A 37 -12.80 -10.80 -2.72
C THR A 37 -12.25 -12.12 -3.26
N ASP A 38 -12.98 -12.75 -4.18
CA ASP A 38 -12.54 -14.03 -4.77
C ASP A 38 -11.25 -13.89 -5.57
N ALA A 39 -11.08 -12.79 -6.30
CA ALA A 39 -9.85 -12.54 -7.06
C ALA A 39 -8.65 -12.34 -6.14
N ILE A 40 -8.85 -11.68 -5.02
CA ILE A 40 -7.80 -11.47 -4.01
C ILE A 40 -7.41 -12.81 -3.37
N ALA A 41 -8.41 -13.63 -3.01
CA ALA A 41 -8.16 -14.96 -2.45
C ALA A 41 -7.43 -15.85 -3.44
N ALA A 42 -7.78 -15.78 -4.73
CA ALA A 42 -7.12 -16.55 -5.78
C ALA A 42 -5.63 -16.17 -5.95
N ALA A 43 -5.26 -14.95 -5.58
CA ALA A 43 -3.87 -14.50 -5.58
C ALA A 43 -3.07 -15.00 -4.35
N GLY A 44 -3.71 -15.70 -3.43
CA GLY A 44 -3.08 -16.20 -2.20
C GLY A 44 -3.16 -15.22 -1.03
N ALA A 45 -3.85 -14.11 -1.17
CA ALA A 45 -4.01 -13.11 -0.11
C ALA A 45 -5.33 -13.31 0.63
N GLU A 46 -5.37 -12.89 1.89
CA GLU A 46 -6.61 -12.79 2.65
C GLU A 46 -7.37 -11.54 2.20
N PRO A 47 -8.59 -11.69 1.68
CA PRO A 47 -9.36 -10.52 1.28
C PRO A 47 -9.87 -9.73 2.49
N TYR A 48 -9.87 -8.41 2.34
CA TYR A 48 -10.36 -7.50 3.37
C TYR A 48 -11.19 -6.40 2.71
N VAL A 49 -12.44 -6.25 3.13
CA VAL A 49 -13.31 -5.19 2.61
C VAL A 49 -13.12 -3.94 3.44
N GLY A 50 -12.61 -2.90 2.81
CA GLY A 50 -12.37 -1.60 3.44
C GLY A 50 -12.22 -0.52 2.38
N ASP A 51 -12.38 0.73 2.81
CA ASP A 51 -12.35 1.88 1.91
C ASP A 51 -11.24 2.84 2.32
N PRO A 52 -10.20 3.05 1.47
CA PRO A 52 -9.12 3.98 1.79
C PRO A 52 -9.59 5.44 1.92
N ASP A 53 -10.74 5.80 1.34
CA ASP A 53 -11.35 7.10 1.55
C ASP A 53 -11.94 7.24 2.97
N ARG A 54 -12.13 6.13 3.64
CA ARG A 54 -12.54 6.04 5.05
C ARG A 54 -11.51 5.23 5.81
N VAL A 55 -10.42 5.86 6.19
CA VAL A 55 -9.25 5.18 6.79
C VAL A 55 -9.62 4.35 8.01
N ALA A 56 -10.61 4.77 8.80
CA ALA A 56 -11.07 4.00 9.94
C ALA A 56 -11.51 2.57 9.57
N THR A 57 -12.03 2.36 8.35
CA THR A 57 -12.44 1.01 7.89
C THR A 57 -11.25 0.07 7.67
N LEU A 58 -10.04 0.60 7.57
CA LEU A 58 -8.83 -0.18 7.34
C LEU A 58 -8.14 -0.59 8.65
N MET A 59 -8.53 -0.04 9.79
CA MET A 59 -7.76 -0.19 11.03
C MET A 59 -7.70 -1.62 11.53
N GLU A 60 -8.77 -2.40 11.41
CA GLU A 60 -8.74 -3.83 11.76
C GLU A 60 -7.80 -4.61 10.85
N GLY A 61 -7.76 -4.23 9.56
CA GLY A 61 -6.84 -4.82 8.59
C GLY A 61 -5.38 -4.47 8.88
N ILE A 62 -5.13 -3.29 9.44
CA ILE A 62 -3.79 -2.82 9.81
C ILE A 62 -3.30 -3.51 11.09
N ALA A 63 -4.20 -3.95 11.96
CA ALA A 63 -3.82 -4.65 13.18
C ALA A 63 -2.96 -5.88 12.83
N GLN A 64 -1.84 -6.05 13.52
CA GLN A 64 -0.88 -7.14 13.29
C GLN A 64 -0.16 -7.07 11.93
N THR A 65 -0.26 -5.95 11.22
CA THR A 65 0.44 -5.73 9.95
C THR A 65 1.84 -5.19 10.20
N THR A 66 2.80 -5.70 9.43
CA THR A 66 4.20 -5.25 9.50
C THR A 66 4.47 -4.14 8.48
N ILE A 67 3.99 -4.31 7.25
CA ILE A 67 4.19 -3.38 6.14
C ILE A 67 2.84 -3.03 5.52
N VAL A 68 2.60 -1.74 5.30
CA VAL A 68 1.43 -1.26 4.56
C VAL A 68 1.89 -0.78 3.19
N CYS A 69 1.29 -1.31 2.14
CA CYS A 69 1.50 -0.84 0.77
C CYS A 69 0.28 -0.02 0.34
N TRP A 70 0.46 1.29 0.22
CA TRP A 70 -0.59 2.21 -0.23
C TRP A 70 -0.47 2.40 -1.73
N LEU A 71 -1.20 1.56 -2.48
CA LEU A 71 -1.10 1.47 -3.94
C LEU A 71 -2.31 2.13 -4.61
N MET A 72 -2.47 3.42 -4.36
CA MET A 72 -3.63 4.20 -4.77
C MET A 72 -3.32 5.22 -5.89
N GLY A 73 -2.16 5.10 -6.53
CA GLY A 73 -1.71 6.08 -7.52
C GLY A 73 -2.56 6.17 -8.77
N SER A 74 -3.28 5.10 -9.13
CA SER A 74 -4.14 5.08 -10.32
C SER A 74 -5.62 5.32 -10.03
N VAL A 75 -5.99 5.53 -8.77
CA VAL A 75 -7.37 5.79 -8.38
C VAL A 75 -7.68 7.27 -8.56
N ASP A 76 -8.76 7.59 -9.27
CA ASP A 76 -9.17 8.97 -9.52
C ASP A 76 -9.80 9.59 -8.26
N ALA A 77 -8.97 9.78 -7.26
CA ALA A 77 -9.32 10.42 -5.99
C ALA A 77 -8.05 11.06 -5.44
N PRO A 78 -7.73 12.30 -5.84
CA PRO A 78 -6.46 12.94 -5.47
C PRO A 78 -6.21 13.04 -3.98
N ASP A 79 -7.26 13.10 -3.15
CA ASP A 79 -7.11 13.18 -1.70
C ASP A 79 -6.49 11.91 -1.09
N LEU A 80 -6.50 10.79 -1.81
CA LEU A 80 -5.77 9.59 -1.40
C LEU A 80 -4.24 9.80 -1.40
N ASN A 81 -3.77 10.86 -2.06
CA ASN A 81 -2.37 11.29 -2.07
C ASN A 81 -2.15 12.53 -1.20
N ALA A 82 -3.10 12.93 -0.40
CA ALA A 82 -3.06 14.13 0.44
C ALA A 82 -3.64 13.84 1.83
N GLY A 83 -4.84 14.34 2.11
CA GLY A 83 -5.46 14.25 3.43
C GLY A 83 -5.67 12.82 3.92
N ARG A 84 -6.10 11.91 3.03
CA ARG A 84 -6.30 10.50 3.40
C ARG A 84 -4.99 9.79 3.67
N LEU A 85 -3.96 10.07 2.90
CA LEU A 85 -2.62 9.52 3.15
C LEU A 85 -2.07 10.01 4.49
N ARG A 86 -2.22 11.29 4.77
CA ARG A 86 -1.82 11.85 6.06
C ARG A 86 -2.56 11.18 7.22
N MET A 87 -3.86 11.00 7.09
CA MET A 87 -4.68 10.34 8.10
C MET A 87 -4.23 8.90 8.33
N LEU A 88 -3.88 8.18 7.27
CA LEU A 88 -3.32 6.84 7.39
C LEU A 88 -2.08 6.84 8.29
N PHE A 89 -1.12 7.73 8.04
CA PHE A 89 0.09 7.80 8.86
C PHE A 89 -0.24 8.14 10.32
N GLU A 90 -1.12 9.11 10.55
CA GLU A 90 -1.53 9.49 11.91
C GLU A 90 -2.13 8.32 12.67
N LYS A 91 -2.96 7.52 11.99
CA LYS A 91 -3.62 6.35 12.58
C LYS A 91 -2.65 5.18 12.83
N MET A 92 -1.54 5.12 12.09
CA MET A 92 -0.58 4.04 12.24
C MET A 92 0.42 4.22 13.38
N VAL A 93 0.51 5.40 13.97
CA VAL A 93 1.55 5.73 14.96
C VAL A 93 1.57 4.73 16.12
N ASP A 94 0.41 4.30 16.60
CA ASP A 94 0.30 3.37 17.73
C ASP A 94 0.06 1.92 17.30
N THR A 95 0.42 1.57 16.08
CA THR A 95 0.26 0.21 15.53
C THR A 95 1.63 -0.46 15.40
N PRO A 96 1.66 -1.80 15.19
CA PRO A 96 2.93 -2.51 14.96
C PRO A 96 3.52 -2.30 13.56
N VAL A 97 2.95 -1.44 12.72
CA VAL A 97 3.46 -1.18 11.37
C VAL A 97 4.88 -0.63 11.44
N ARG A 98 5.79 -1.27 10.71
CA ARG A 98 7.22 -0.95 10.70
C ARG A 98 7.68 -0.35 9.37
N GLY A 99 6.78 -0.14 8.45
CA GLY A 99 7.13 0.47 7.18
C GLY A 99 5.95 0.64 6.25
N VAL A 100 6.08 1.61 5.35
CA VAL A 100 5.06 1.95 4.35
C VAL A 100 5.70 2.04 2.99
N VAL A 101 5.05 1.42 1.99
CA VAL A 101 5.32 1.65 0.58
C VAL A 101 4.23 2.57 0.05
N TYR A 102 4.63 3.73 -0.45
CA TYR A 102 3.71 4.71 -1.05
C TYR A 102 3.91 4.73 -2.56
N GLU A 103 2.85 4.45 -3.33
CA GLU A 103 2.87 4.54 -4.80
C GLU A 103 2.69 6.00 -5.22
N ALA A 104 3.74 6.59 -5.82
CA ALA A 104 3.76 7.97 -6.27
C ALA A 104 3.87 8.04 -7.80
N ALA A 105 3.05 7.27 -8.50
CA ALA A 105 3.02 7.25 -9.95
C ALA A 105 1.63 6.85 -10.45
N GLY A 106 1.26 7.34 -11.63
CA GLY A 106 -0.02 7.06 -12.23
C GLY A 106 -0.50 8.21 -13.13
N PRO A 107 -1.77 8.18 -13.53
CA PRO A 107 -2.30 9.12 -14.53
C PRO A 107 -2.83 10.45 -13.98
N LEU A 108 -2.74 10.71 -12.67
CA LEU A 108 -3.37 11.87 -12.04
C LEU A 108 -2.60 13.19 -12.23
N GLY A 109 -1.37 13.11 -12.74
CA GLY A 109 -0.52 14.28 -12.93
C GLY A 109 0.57 14.41 -11.85
N PRO A 110 1.71 15.05 -12.23
CA PRO A 110 2.89 15.06 -11.35
C PRO A 110 2.67 15.81 -10.03
N GLU A 111 1.79 16.80 -10.01
CA GLU A 111 1.53 17.60 -8.80
C GLU A 111 0.86 16.78 -7.70
N VAL A 112 -0.01 15.84 -8.07
CA VAL A 112 -0.69 14.95 -7.11
C VAL A 112 0.33 14.10 -6.37
N TYR A 113 1.26 13.51 -7.11
CA TYR A 113 2.28 12.62 -6.52
C TYR A 113 3.36 13.40 -5.77
N ALA A 114 3.71 14.59 -6.24
CA ALA A 114 4.62 15.48 -5.51
C ALA A 114 4.04 15.85 -4.14
N ARG A 115 2.74 16.13 -4.08
CA ARG A 115 2.04 16.39 -2.82
C ARG A 115 2.08 15.15 -1.91
N GLY A 116 1.79 13.99 -2.46
CA GLY A 116 1.83 12.73 -1.71
C GLY A 116 3.22 12.41 -1.16
N ARG A 117 4.27 12.60 -1.96
CA ARG A 117 5.64 12.45 -1.47
C ARG A 117 5.94 13.39 -0.32
N GLY A 118 5.46 14.63 -0.39
CA GLY A 118 5.62 15.60 0.70
C GLY A 118 4.93 15.16 1.98
N VAL A 119 3.70 14.68 1.87
CA VAL A 119 2.93 14.14 3.02
C VAL A 119 3.67 12.95 3.64
N ALA A 120 4.10 12.00 2.83
CA ALA A 120 4.80 10.81 3.30
C ALA A 120 6.15 11.16 3.95
N ALA A 121 6.92 12.04 3.33
CA ALA A 121 8.21 12.49 3.87
C ALA A 121 8.05 13.21 5.21
N ALA A 122 7.03 14.06 5.35
CA ALA A 122 6.74 14.75 6.60
C ALA A 122 6.34 13.77 7.71
N ALA A 123 5.54 12.77 7.38
CA ALA A 123 5.15 11.73 8.32
C ALA A 123 6.35 10.89 8.77
N HIS A 124 7.21 10.51 7.83
CA HIS A 124 8.45 9.79 8.13
C HIS A 124 9.33 10.60 9.09
N ALA A 125 9.51 11.89 8.80
CA ALA A 125 10.34 12.77 9.63
C ALA A 125 9.75 12.95 11.04
N THR A 126 8.43 13.04 11.15
CA THR A 126 7.74 13.29 12.43
C THR A 126 7.67 12.04 13.30
N TRP A 127 7.29 10.90 12.71
CA TRP A 127 7.00 9.68 13.46
C TRP A 127 8.01 8.56 13.26
N MET A 128 9.01 8.78 12.43
CA MET A 128 10.09 7.82 12.13
C MET A 128 9.59 6.49 11.58
N ILE A 129 8.45 6.50 10.90
CA ILE A 129 7.93 5.32 10.18
C ILE A 129 8.76 5.12 8.91
N PRO A 130 9.46 4.00 8.75
CA PRO A 130 10.26 3.76 7.54
C PRO A 130 9.38 3.81 6.29
N LEU A 131 9.91 4.44 5.24
CA LEU A 131 9.17 4.75 4.03
C LEU A 131 9.97 4.33 2.79
N ARG A 132 9.27 3.74 1.83
CA ARG A 132 9.77 3.59 0.45
C ARG A 132 8.74 4.18 -0.50
N VAL A 133 9.20 4.99 -1.44
CA VAL A 133 8.35 5.60 -2.46
C VAL A 133 8.50 4.79 -3.74
N LEU A 134 7.38 4.27 -4.24
CA LEU A 134 7.34 3.53 -5.50
C LEU A 134 7.02 4.50 -6.63
N GLU A 135 8.00 4.74 -7.51
CA GLU A 135 7.88 5.69 -8.62
C GLU A 135 7.80 5.02 -9.99
N ALA A 136 7.80 3.68 -10.03
CA ALA A 136 7.67 2.95 -11.29
C ALA A 136 6.32 3.22 -11.95
N ASP A 137 6.33 3.36 -13.28
CA ASP A 137 5.12 3.59 -14.06
C ASP A 137 4.18 2.38 -13.94
N PRO A 138 2.93 2.56 -13.47
CA PRO A 138 1.97 1.45 -13.38
C PRO A 138 1.64 0.81 -14.73
N ALA A 139 1.86 1.51 -15.86
CA ALA A 139 1.66 0.94 -17.19
C ALA A 139 2.77 -0.05 -17.56
N ASP A 140 3.94 0.06 -16.97
CA ASP A 140 5.02 -0.91 -17.12
C ASP A 140 4.91 -1.97 -16.03
N HIS A 141 4.10 -3.00 -16.25
CA HIS A 141 3.78 -4.01 -15.25
C HIS A 141 5.01 -4.73 -14.69
N PRO A 142 5.98 -5.18 -15.52
CA PRO A 142 7.18 -5.84 -14.97
C PRO A 142 8.01 -4.91 -14.07
N ALA A 143 8.24 -3.67 -14.50
CA ALA A 143 9.01 -2.70 -13.74
C ALA A 143 8.29 -2.31 -12.44
N TRP A 144 6.97 -2.12 -12.51
CA TRP A 144 6.16 -1.79 -11.34
C TRP A 144 6.21 -2.91 -10.30
N ARG A 145 5.99 -4.15 -10.75
CA ARG A 145 6.00 -5.31 -9.86
C ARG A 145 7.36 -5.49 -9.19
N ALA A 146 8.43 -5.40 -9.97
CA ALA A 146 9.79 -5.50 -9.43
C ALA A 146 10.09 -4.40 -8.43
N GLY A 147 9.70 -3.17 -8.73
CA GLY A 147 9.87 -2.03 -7.83
C GLY A 147 9.08 -2.17 -6.53
N ALA A 148 7.84 -2.64 -6.62
CA ALA A 148 7.00 -2.86 -5.44
C ALA A 148 7.57 -3.96 -4.55
N ALA A 149 7.97 -5.09 -5.11
CA ALA A 149 8.57 -6.20 -4.37
C ALA A 149 9.89 -5.77 -3.71
N GLU A 150 10.73 -5.03 -4.42
CA GLU A 150 11.98 -4.49 -3.88
C GLU A 150 11.73 -3.53 -2.72
N ALA A 151 10.71 -2.67 -2.82
CA ALA A 151 10.35 -1.73 -1.76
C ALA A 151 9.98 -2.48 -0.47
N VAL A 152 9.15 -3.52 -0.58
CA VAL A 152 8.76 -4.35 0.56
C VAL A 152 9.98 -5.06 1.14
N SER A 153 10.79 -5.69 0.29
CA SER A 153 11.99 -6.42 0.70
C SER A 153 12.97 -5.50 1.43
N SER A 154 13.18 -4.30 0.92
CA SER A 154 14.05 -3.30 1.52
C SER A 154 13.59 -2.89 2.92
N LEU A 155 12.28 -2.75 3.14
CA LEU A 155 11.73 -2.42 4.45
C LEU A 155 11.85 -3.59 5.44
N LEU A 156 11.81 -4.82 4.97
CA LEU A 156 11.90 -6.03 5.80
C LEU A 156 13.34 -6.44 6.06
N GLY A 157 14.20 -6.29 5.08
CA GLY A 157 15.61 -6.68 5.17
C GLY A 157 16.49 -5.68 5.90
N GLY A 158 15.93 -4.55 6.18
CA GLY A 158 16.56 -3.51 7.00
C GLY A 158 17.60 -2.72 6.43
#